data_079f85e69baa9ce327ae23523f99b85c
#
_entry.id   079f85e69baa9ce327ae23523f99b85c
#
_cell.length_a   1.000
_cell.length_b   1.000
_cell.length_c   1.000
_cell.angle_alpha   90.00
_cell.angle_beta   90.00
_cell.angle_gamma   90.00
#
_symmetry.space_group_name_H-M   'P 1'
#
loop_
_entity.id
_entity.type
_entity.pdbx_description
1 polymer ?
#
loop_
_entity_poly.entity_id
_entity_poly.type
_entity_poly.pdbx_seq_one_letter_code
_entity_poly.pdbx_strand_id
1 'polypeptide(L)'
;VFSGGTYHEVARWLRNFLTAHAKRVDPRIEVELEANDEREGKSYGAHLRLGQRVGPLVELDYRDVAANRGSLAWCAALAERTTQGARELGAAQGMADARRP
;
A
#
# COMPACT_ATOMS: atom_id res chain seq x y z
N VAL A 1 -5.63 -7.03 26.49
CA VAL A 1 -5.36 -7.81 25.28
C VAL A 1 -5.82 -7.03 24.06
N PHE A 2 -4.95 -6.83 23.12
CA PHE A 2 -5.29 -6.15 21.88
C PHE A 2 -6.07 -7.10 20.96
N SER A 3 -7.29 -6.73 20.61
CA SER A 3 -8.22 -7.59 19.89
C SER A 3 -8.33 -7.28 18.39
N GLY A 4 -7.45 -6.47 17.84
CA GLY A 4 -7.47 -6.05 16.44
C GLY A 4 -6.82 -7.03 15.46
N GLY A 5 -6.44 -8.22 15.91
CA GLY A 5 -5.75 -9.23 15.11
C GLY A 5 -4.25 -9.22 15.30
N THR A 6 -3.58 -10.29 14.88
CA THR A 6 -2.12 -10.39 15.00
C THR A 6 -1.44 -9.52 13.96
N TYR A 7 -0.17 -9.25 14.17
CA TYR A 7 0.65 -8.47 13.24
C TYR A 7 0.61 -9.05 11.81
N HIS A 8 0.71 -10.36 11.69
CA HIS A 8 0.70 -11.02 10.36
C HIS A 8 -0.68 -11.06 9.72
N GLU A 9 -1.74 -11.21 10.52
CA GLU A 9 -3.11 -11.15 10.01
C GLU A 9 -3.43 -9.75 9.47
N VAL A 10 -3.04 -8.73 10.21
CA VAL A 10 -3.21 -7.34 9.79
C VAL A 10 -2.39 -7.04 8.55
N ALA A 11 -1.17 -7.57 8.47
CA ALA A 11 -0.32 -7.43 7.28
C ALA A 11 -0.99 -8.00 6.04
N ARG A 12 -1.60 -9.19 6.16
CA ARG A 12 -2.32 -9.82 5.05
C ARG A 12 -3.51 -8.97 4.60
N TRP A 13 -4.27 -8.48 5.56
CA TRP A 13 -5.40 -7.60 5.26
C TRP A 13 -4.93 -6.33 4.54
N LEU A 14 -3.88 -5.70 5.06
CA LEU A 14 -3.33 -4.47 4.50
C LEU A 14 -2.84 -4.68 3.07
N ARG A 15 -2.08 -5.74 2.84
CA ARG A 15 -1.59 -6.07 1.49
C ARG A 15 -2.75 -6.24 0.52
N ASN A 16 -3.78 -7.00 0.91
CA ASN A 16 -4.94 -7.23 0.06
C ASN A 16 -5.70 -5.95 -0.22
N PHE A 17 -5.85 -5.11 0.79
CA PHE A 17 -6.53 -3.82 0.65
C PHE A 17 -5.79 -2.91 -0.33
N LEU A 18 -4.50 -2.72 -0.12
CA LEU A 18 -3.68 -1.86 -0.99
C LEU A 18 -3.63 -2.41 -2.42
N THR A 19 -3.46 -3.72 -2.56
CA THR A 19 -3.43 -4.38 -3.88
C THR A 19 -4.74 -4.15 -4.64
N ALA A 20 -5.88 -4.33 -3.99
CA ALA A 20 -7.18 -4.15 -4.63
C ALA A 20 -7.35 -2.73 -5.17
N HIS A 21 -6.98 -1.72 -4.39
CA HIS A 21 -7.12 -0.33 -4.80
C HIS A 21 -6.10 0.09 -5.86
N ALA A 22 -4.85 -0.35 -5.73
CA ALA A 22 -3.82 -0.05 -6.71
C ALA A 22 -4.14 -0.67 -8.08
N LYS A 23 -4.60 -1.90 -8.10
CA LYS A 23 -4.91 -2.62 -9.34
C LYS A 23 -6.17 -2.09 -10.04
N ARG A 24 -7.01 -1.35 -9.36
CA ARG A 24 -8.13 -0.64 -10.01
C ARG A 24 -7.64 0.48 -10.91
N VAL A 25 -6.51 1.09 -10.59
CA VAL A 25 -5.89 2.12 -11.41
C VAL A 25 -5.14 1.49 -12.58
N ASP A 26 -4.30 0.49 -12.28
CA ASP A 26 -3.55 -0.25 -13.30
C ASP A 26 -3.32 -1.67 -12.79
N PRO A 27 -3.86 -2.70 -13.47
CA PRO A 27 -3.72 -4.09 -13.00
C PRO A 27 -2.28 -4.62 -13.00
N ARG A 28 -1.34 -3.90 -13.61
CA ARG A 28 0.07 -4.27 -13.59
C ARG A 28 0.79 -3.83 -12.32
N ILE A 29 0.18 -2.92 -11.54
CA ILE A 29 0.79 -2.44 -10.31
C ILE A 29 0.78 -3.55 -9.26
N GLU A 30 1.92 -3.72 -8.60
CA GLU A 30 2.05 -4.64 -7.48
C GLU A 30 2.33 -3.86 -6.20
N VAL A 31 1.89 -4.41 -5.08
CA VAL A 31 2.16 -3.85 -3.76
C VAL A 31 3.19 -4.72 -3.06
N GLU A 32 4.29 -4.09 -2.64
CA GLU A 32 5.30 -4.75 -1.84
C GLU A 32 5.13 -4.27 -0.40
N LEU A 33 4.92 -5.21 0.51
CA LEU A 33 4.71 -4.90 1.92
C LEU A 33 5.82 -5.53 2.75
N GLU A 34 6.56 -4.69 3.47
CA GLU A 34 7.55 -5.12 4.42
C GLU A 34 6.89 -5.30 5.78
N ALA A 35 6.82 -6.52 6.26
CA ALA A 35 6.19 -6.88 7.52
C ALA A 35 7.02 -8.02 8.12
N ASN A 36 8.14 -7.69 8.73
CA ASN A 36 9.10 -8.69 9.19
C ASN A 36 9.80 -8.24 10.47
N ASP A 37 10.82 -8.98 10.85
CA ASP A 37 11.58 -8.75 12.08
C ASP A 37 12.27 -7.39 12.12
N GLU A 38 12.62 -6.82 10.96
CA GLU A 38 13.25 -5.50 10.89
C GLU A 38 12.34 -4.41 11.47
N ARG A 39 11.02 -4.63 11.42
CA ARG A 39 10.04 -3.70 11.96
C ARG A 39 9.53 -4.12 13.35
N GLU A 40 10.09 -5.19 13.89
CA GLU A 40 9.80 -5.68 15.25
C GLU A 40 8.31 -5.86 15.56
N GLY A 41 7.49 -6.14 14.55
CA GLY A 41 6.04 -6.29 14.73
C GLY A 41 5.32 -5.01 15.10
N LYS A 42 5.92 -3.84 14.86
CA LYS A 42 5.36 -2.54 15.26
C LYS A 42 4.81 -1.74 14.10
N SER A 43 5.33 -1.95 12.88
CA SER A 43 4.93 -1.14 11.73
C SER A 43 4.99 -1.95 10.44
N TYR A 44 4.49 -1.35 9.36
CA TYR A 44 4.57 -1.89 8.02
C TYR A 44 5.17 -0.85 7.10
N GLY A 45 5.96 -1.28 6.14
CA GLY A 45 6.42 -0.44 5.06
C GLY A 45 5.78 -0.90 3.76
N ALA A 46 5.09 -0.02 3.06
CA ALA A 46 4.40 -0.37 1.83
C ALA A 46 4.83 0.55 0.69
N HIS A 47 5.03 -0.02 -0.48
CA HIS A 47 5.24 0.76 -1.68
C HIS A 47 4.61 0.07 -2.89
N LEU A 48 4.32 0.86 -3.90
CA LEU A 48 3.77 0.39 -5.16
C LEU A 48 4.89 0.21 -6.17
N ARG A 49 4.71 -0.75 -7.06
CA ARG A 49 5.68 -1.04 -8.11
C ARG A 49 4.97 -1.21 -9.44
N LEU A 50 5.50 -0.54 -10.46
CA LEU A 50 5.02 -0.68 -11.83
C LEU A 50 6.25 -0.93 -12.73
N GLY A 51 6.46 -2.19 -13.11
CA GLY A 51 7.65 -2.58 -13.83
C GLY A 51 8.90 -2.36 -12.98
N GLN A 52 9.81 -1.51 -13.43
CA GLN A 52 11.02 -1.17 -12.69
C GLN A 52 10.87 0.08 -11.83
N ARG A 53 9.72 0.76 -11.93
CA ARG A 53 9.46 1.95 -11.13
C ARG A 53 8.87 1.55 -9.78
N VAL A 54 9.38 2.20 -8.75
CA VAL A 54 8.96 1.97 -7.37
C VAL A 54 8.50 3.31 -6.79
N GLY A 55 7.31 3.32 -6.22
CA GLY A 55 6.79 4.50 -5.54
C GLY A 55 7.44 4.71 -4.17
N PRO A 56 7.12 5.82 -3.51
CA PRO A 56 7.68 6.12 -2.19
C PRO A 56 7.21 5.10 -1.15
N LEU A 57 8.09 4.82 -0.20
CA LEU A 57 7.77 3.94 0.92
C LEU A 57 6.85 4.69 1.89
N VAL A 58 5.73 4.05 2.23
CA VAL A 58 4.77 4.58 3.20
C VAL A 58 4.84 3.73 4.45
N GLU A 59 5.07 4.37 5.58
CA GLU A 59 5.09 3.70 6.89
C GLU A 59 3.71 3.71 7.51
N LEU A 60 3.29 2.57 8.07
CA LEU A 60 2.00 2.41 8.70
C LEU A 60 2.20 1.72 10.05
N ASP A 61 1.63 2.29 11.11
CA ASP A 61 1.70 1.71 12.44
C ASP A 61 0.75 0.51 12.56
N TYR A 62 1.25 -0.60 13.10
CA TYR A 62 0.46 -1.83 13.24
C TYR A 62 -0.84 -1.60 14.04
N ARG A 63 -0.74 -0.95 15.19
CA ARG A 63 -1.92 -0.74 16.05
C ARG A 63 -2.92 0.19 15.38
N ASP A 64 -2.45 1.19 14.66
CA ASP A 64 -3.29 2.13 13.94
C ASP A 64 -4.09 1.40 12.85
N VAL A 65 -3.42 0.59 12.04
CA VAL A 65 -4.09 -0.20 11.00
C VAL A 65 -5.09 -1.17 11.62
N ALA A 66 -4.68 -1.91 12.64
CA ALA A 66 -5.52 -2.90 13.27
C ALA A 66 -6.77 -2.27 13.91
N ALA A 67 -6.62 -1.12 14.55
CA ALA A 67 -7.73 -0.43 15.21
C ALA A 67 -8.72 0.17 14.21
N ASN A 68 -8.26 0.51 13.01
CA ASN A 68 -9.07 1.25 12.03
C ASN A 68 -9.55 0.41 10.84
N ARG A 69 -9.30 -0.90 10.83
CA ARG A 69 -9.75 -1.77 9.72
C ARG A 69 -11.27 -1.72 9.52
N GLY A 70 -12.02 -1.49 10.58
CA GLY A 70 -13.47 -1.36 10.51
C GLY A 70 -13.98 0.07 10.31
N SER A 71 -13.09 1.05 10.23
CA SER A 71 -13.46 2.45 10.04
C SER A 71 -13.59 2.78 8.57
N LEU A 72 -14.79 3.12 8.14
CA LEU A 72 -15.04 3.50 6.73
C LEU A 72 -14.25 4.75 6.34
N ALA A 73 -14.21 5.74 7.22
CA ALA A 73 -13.50 6.99 6.94
C ALA A 73 -11.99 6.76 6.81
N TRP A 74 -11.42 5.96 7.70
CA TRP A 74 -9.98 5.64 7.66
C TRP A 74 -9.65 4.84 6.40
N CYS A 75 -10.47 3.83 6.08
CA CYS A 75 -10.27 3.02 4.88
C CYS A 75 -10.41 3.84 3.61
N ALA A 76 -11.37 4.76 3.57
CA ALA A 76 -11.56 5.64 2.40
C ALA A 76 -10.34 6.54 2.20
N ALA A 77 -9.79 7.10 3.27
CA ALA A 77 -8.59 7.93 3.21
C ALA A 77 -7.38 7.13 2.72
N LEU A 78 -7.20 5.91 3.22
CA LEU A 78 -6.10 5.04 2.78
C LEU A 78 -6.27 4.63 1.32
N ALA A 79 -7.50 4.31 0.90
CA ALA A 79 -7.79 3.95 -0.48
C ALA A 79 -7.48 5.12 -1.42
N GLU A 80 -7.84 6.34 -1.03
CA GLU A 80 -7.56 7.54 -1.84
C GLU A 80 -6.06 7.77 -1.97
N ARG A 81 -5.30 7.63 -0.89
CA ARG A 81 -3.84 7.76 -0.93
C ARG A 81 -3.22 6.69 -1.84
N THR A 82 -3.74 5.48 -1.78
CA THR A 82 -3.25 4.36 -2.60
C THR A 82 -3.52 4.60 -4.08
N THR A 83 -4.74 5.01 -4.42
CA THR A 83 -5.11 5.30 -5.82
C THR A 83 -4.35 6.50 -6.36
N GLN A 84 -4.13 7.52 -5.53
CA GLN A 84 -3.34 8.67 -5.92
C GLN A 84 -1.89 8.28 -6.23
N GLY A 85 -1.27 7.49 -5.35
CA GLY A 85 0.08 6.97 -5.58
C GLY A 85 0.17 6.12 -6.84
N ALA A 86 -0.85 5.29 -7.09
CA ALA A 86 -0.91 4.47 -8.29
C ALA A 86 -1.02 5.32 -9.55
N ARG A 87 -1.83 6.37 -9.52
CA ARG A 87 -1.98 7.30 -10.66
C ARG A 87 -0.69 8.03 -10.95
N GLU A 88 0.00 8.50 -9.93
CA GLU A 88 1.28 9.19 -10.06
C GLU A 88 2.34 8.26 -10.67
N LEU A 89 2.37 7.01 -10.22
CA LEU A 89 3.30 6.03 -10.74
C LEU A 89 3.02 5.72 -12.22
N GLY A 90 1.74 5.58 -12.57
CA GLY A 90 1.33 5.35 -13.96
C GLY A 90 1.61 6.54 -14.85
N ALA A 91 1.36 7.76 -14.36
CA ALA A 91 1.65 8.99 -15.12
C ALA A 91 3.14 9.15 -15.36
N ALA A 92 3.99 8.85 -14.35
CA ALA A 92 5.44 8.90 -14.51
C ALA A 92 5.91 7.89 -15.55
N GLN A 93 5.33 6.69 -15.57
CA GLN A 93 5.65 5.66 -16.58
C GLN A 93 5.25 6.12 -17.98
N GLY A 94 4.05 6.69 -18.12
CA GLY A 94 3.56 7.20 -19.41
C GLY A 94 4.43 8.34 -19.93
N MET A 95 4.86 9.25 -19.06
CA MET A 95 5.76 10.34 -19.45
C MET A 95 7.12 9.82 -19.89
N ALA A 96 7.65 8.80 -19.21
CA ALA A 96 8.91 8.19 -19.59
C ALA A 96 8.82 7.55 -20.99
N ASP A 97 7.71 6.85 -21.27
CA ASP A 97 7.48 6.22 -22.56
C ASP A 97 7.30 7.26 -23.68
N ALA A 98 6.62 8.37 -23.39
CA ALA A 98 6.40 9.46 -24.35
C ALA A 98 7.71 10.16 -24.74
N ARG A 99 8.75 10.10 -23.91
CA ARG A 99 10.05 10.73 -24.19
C ARG A 99 11.00 9.85 -25.00
N ARG A 100 10.63 8.63 -25.25
CA ARG A 100 11.47 7.74 -26.05
C ARG A 100 11.34 8.11 -27.53
N PRO A 101 12.46 8.23 -28.23
CA PRO A 101 12.43 8.52 -29.68
C PRO A 101 11.86 7.34 -30.48
#